data_c9c81c133cce336b156e7cfb71c6cc0f
#
_entry.id   c9c81c133cce336b156e7cfb71c6cc0f
#
_cell.length_a   1.000
_cell.length_b   1.000
_cell.length_c   1.000
_cell.angle_alpha   90.00
_cell.angle_beta   90.00
_cell.angle_gamma   90.00
#
_symmetry.space_group_name_H-M   'P 1'
#
loop_
_entity.id
_entity.type
_entity.pdbx_description
1 polymer ?
#
loop_
_entity_poly.entity_id
_entity_poly.type
_entity_poly.pdbx_seq_one_letter_code
_entity_poly.pdbx_strand_id
1 'polypeptide(L)'
;DVSLEVPEGTFVGLIGPNGCGKSTLLKNIYKTYRPQKDTVYIDGKDVVSLSAKEMARQAAVVAQENQTEFDLEVLDMVMYGRYAHRRFLEKETEEDLAICRRFLEEVGLKGYENRSFFSLSGGEKQRVLMARTLAQESRLILLDEPTNHLDIRFQYLLMEILKKQDATIFSSVHDLNIAAMYCDRILLMDRGRIIKAGTPEEILTEENILQIFGIHAQITKNPI
;
A
#
# COMPACT_ATOMS: atom_id res chain seq x y z
N ASP A 1 22.78 4.05 0.58
CA ASP A 1 22.01 4.28 1.82
C ASP A 1 20.84 5.21 1.53
N VAL A 2 19.68 4.89 2.10
CA VAL A 2 18.46 5.70 2.00
C VAL A 2 18.09 6.14 3.41
N SER A 3 17.87 7.44 3.59
CA SER A 3 17.31 8.00 4.82
C SER A 3 16.04 8.73 4.46
N LEU A 4 14.95 8.39 5.13
CA LEU A 4 13.64 9.01 4.92
C LEU A 4 12.82 8.96 6.21
N GLU A 5 11.83 9.83 6.29
CA GLU A 5 10.82 9.85 7.34
C GLU A 5 9.43 9.94 6.69
N VAL A 6 8.49 9.16 7.20
CA VAL A 6 7.08 9.18 6.81
C VAL A 6 6.28 9.72 7.99
N PRO A 7 5.77 10.97 7.91
CA PRO A 7 5.00 11.56 9.01
C PRO A 7 3.68 10.81 9.23
N GLU A 8 3.27 10.71 10.49
CA GLU A 8 1.99 10.08 10.86
C GLU A 8 0.79 10.80 10.20
N GLY A 9 -0.20 10.02 9.78
CA GLY A 9 -1.43 10.52 9.15
C GLY A 9 -1.25 11.08 7.73
N THR A 10 -0.07 10.90 7.11
CA THR A 10 0.18 11.39 5.74
C THR A 10 0.13 10.28 4.71
N PHE A 11 -0.26 10.63 3.48
CA PHE A 11 -0.09 9.78 2.32
C PHE A 11 1.20 10.15 1.59
N VAL A 12 2.22 9.31 1.73
CA VAL A 12 3.53 9.51 1.09
C VAL A 12 3.66 8.60 -0.13
N GLY A 13 3.87 9.20 -1.30
CA GLY A 13 4.14 8.50 -2.56
C GLY A 13 5.63 8.35 -2.83
N LEU A 14 6.08 7.14 -3.14
CA LEU A 14 7.44 6.87 -3.61
C LEU A 14 7.41 6.72 -5.13
N ILE A 15 7.97 7.68 -5.85
CA ILE A 15 8.03 7.67 -7.32
C ILE A 15 9.47 7.52 -7.80
N GLY A 16 9.63 7.07 -9.03
CA GLY A 16 10.94 6.90 -9.68
C GLY A 16 10.89 5.87 -10.81
N PRO A 17 11.93 5.80 -11.65
CA PRO A 17 12.00 4.86 -12.77
C PRO A 17 11.89 3.41 -12.33
N ASN A 18 11.58 2.53 -13.28
CA ASN A 18 11.61 1.09 -13.03
C ASN A 18 13.04 0.66 -12.66
N GLY A 19 13.16 -0.22 -11.67
CA GLY A 19 14.44 -0.71 -11.18
C GLY A 19 15.23 0.27 -10.29
N CYS A 20 14.71 1.47 -9.96
CA CYS A 20 15.42 2.41 -9.08
C CYS A 20 15.48 1.97 -7.62
N GLY A 21 14.73 0.92 -7.21
CA GLY A 21 14.80 0.32 -5.88
C GLY A 21 13.57 0.51 -4.98
N LYS A 22 12.42 1.00 -5.51
CA LYS A 22 11.18 1.24 -4.73
C LYS A 22 10.72 -0.01 -3.98
N SER A 23 10.49 -1.12 -4.69
CA SER A 23 10.05 -2.38 -4.07
C SER A 23 11.11 -2.96 -3.13
N THR A 24 12.41 -2.78 -3.42
CA THR A 24 13.49 -3.18 -2.51
C THR A 24 13.42 -2.41 -1.19
N LEU A 25 13.16 -1.11 -1.24
CA LEU A 25 12.99 -0.29 -0.04
C LEU A 25 11.78 -0.76 0.77
N LEU A 26 10.61 -0.91 0.13
CA LEU A 26 9.41 -1.41 0.79
C LEU A 26 9.62 -2.80 1.40
N LYS A 27 10.23 -3.74 0.67
CA LYS A 27 10.55 -5.11 1.13
C LYS A 27 11.46 -5.12 2.38
N ASN A 28 12.33 -4.13 2.55
CA ASN A 28 13.09 -3.96 3.79
C ASN A 28 12.19 -3.46 4.93
N ILE A 29 11.28 -2.52 4.66
CA ILE A 29 10.39 -1.96 5.70
C ILE A 29 9.45 -3.04 6.26
N TYR A 30 8.80 -3.84 5.37
CA TYR A 30 7.91 -4.91 5.83
C TYR A 30 8.60 -6.28 6.01
N LYS A 31 9.94 -6.30 6.09
CA LYS A 31 10.78 -7.45 6.50
C LYS A 31 10.74 -8.67 5.57
N THR A 32 10.32 -8.56 4.32
CA THR A 32 10.57 -9.61 3.32
C THR A 32 12.07 -9.79 3.10
N TYR A 33 12.80 -8.68 3.00
CA TYR A 33 14.24 -8.68 3.19
C TYR A 33 14.54 -8.31 4.63
N ARG A 34 15.49 -9.01 5.26
CA ARG A 34 15.87 -8.72 6.63
C ARG A 34 16.72 -7.44 6.67
N PRO A 35 16.21 -6.31 7.18
CA PRO A 35 17.01 -5.09 7.28
C PRO A 35 18.12 -5.27 8.32
N GLN A 36 19.12 -4.40 8.27
CA GLN A 36 20.10 -4.30 9.34
C GLN A 36 19.41 -3.77 10.60
N LYS A 37 19.92 -4.22 11.75
CA LYS A 37 19.45 -3.70 13.04
C LYS A 37 19.68 -2.20 13.14
N ASP A 38 18.79 -1.51 13.80
CA ASP A 38 18.83 -0.06 14.03
C ASP A 38 18.82 0.79 12.74
N THR A 39 18.13 0.29 11.68
CA THR A 39 18.00 1.01 10.41
C THR A 39 16.57 1.36 10.03
N VAL A 40 15.58 0.57 10.45
CA VAL A 40 14.16 0.81 10.12
C VAL A 40 13.35 0.81 11.40
N TYR A 41 12.61 1.90 11.62
CA TYR A 41 11.77 2.06 12.80
C TYR A 41 10.32 2.33 12.41
N ILE A 42 9.38 1.77 13.15
CA ILE A 42 7.95 2.09 13.12
C ILE A 42 7.56 2.49 14.54
N ASP A 43 7.04 3.69 14.73
CA ASP A 43 6.68 4.26 16.03
C ASP A 43 7.82 4.14 17.07
N GLY A 44 9.06 4.42 16.63
CA GLY A 44 10.25 4.36 17.48
C GLY A 44 10.75 2.96 17.81
N LYS A 45 10.14 1.90 17.29
CA LYS A 45 10.55 0.49 17.49
C LYS A 45 11.30 -0.03 16.27
N ASP A 46 12.50 -0.54 16.48
CA ASP A 46 13.23 -1.24 15.40
C ASP A 46 12.43 -2.45 14.90
N VAL A 47 12.13 -2.45 13.60
CA VAL A 47 11.34 -3.53 12.98
C VAL A 47 11.99 -4.91 13.13
N VAL A 48 13.33 -4.97 13.26
CA VAL A 48 14.05 -6.24 13.47
C VAL A 48 13.66 -6.88 14.80
N SER A 49 13.34 -6.07 15.81
CA SER A 49 12.94 -6.53 17.13
C SER A 49 11.48 -7.03 17.22
N LEU A 50 10.64 -6.64 16.25
CA LEU A 50 9.23 -6.99 16.24
C LEU A 50 9.02 -8.44 15.79
N SER A 51 8.17 -9.20 16.48
CA SER A 51 7.64 -10.46 16.00
C SER A 51 6.74 -10.23 14.77
N ALA A 52 6.45 -11.28 14.00
CA ALA A 52 5.54 -11.18 12.84
C ALA A 52 4.16 -10.66 13.24
N LYS A 53 3.64 -11.07 14.40
CA LYS A 53 2.35 -10.63 14.91
C LYS A 53 2.36 -9.16 15.34
N GLU A 54 3.43 -8.70 15.99
CA GLU A 54 3.58 -7.29 16.36
C GLU A 54 3.71 -6.42 15.11
N MET A 55 4.48 -6.86 14.12
CA MET A 55 4.59 -6.17 12.83
C MET A 55 3.23 -6.08 12.13
N ALA A 56 2.46 -7.19 12.09
CA ALA A 56 1.14 -7.21 11.49
C ALA A 56 0.11 -6.33 12.22
N ARG A 57 0.30 -6.02 13.50
CA ARG A 57 -0.54 -5.06 14.23
C ARG A 57 -0.20 -3.60 13.93
N GLN A 58 1.03 -3.33 13.54
CA GLN A 58 1.50 -1.98 13.25
C GLN A 58 1.32 -1.60 11.78
N ALA A 59 1.58 -2.54 10.86
CA ALA A 59 1.57 -2.28 9.44
C ALA A 59 0.80 -3.34 8.65
N ALA A 60 -0.11 -2.89 7.82
CA ALA A 60 -0.75 -3.68 6.79
C ALA A 60 0.04 -3.55 5.48
N VAL A 61 0.13 -4.63 4.70
CA VAL A 61 0.99 -4.68 3.52
C VAL A 61 0.23 -5.24 2.32
N VAL A 62 0.26 -4.52 1.19
CA VAL A 62 0.00 -5.08 -0.13
C VAL A 62 1.33 -5.21 -0.86
N ALA A 63 1.80 -6.45 -0.97
CA ALA A 63 3.01 -6.75 -1.72
C ALA A 63 2.67 -6.98 -3.22
N GLN A 64 3.64 -6.74 -4.09
CA GLN A 64 3.51 -6.91 -5.53
C GLN A 64 3.18 -8.37 -5.93
N GLU A 65 3.72 -9.34 -5.19
CA GLU A 65 3.48 -10.77 -5.37
C GLU A 65 2.63 -11.32 -4.23
N ASN A 66 1.39 -11.68 -4.52
CA ASN A 66 0.47 -12.32 -3.59
C ASN A 66 0.00 -13.65 -4.20
N GLN A 67 0.86 -14.67 -4.21
CA GLN A 67 0.46 -16.02 -4.60
C GLN A 67 -0.13 -16.73 -3.37
N THR A 68 -1.33 -17.26 -3.52
CA THR A 68 -1.91 -18.20 -2.56
C THR A 68 -1.87 -19.57 -3.17
N GLU A 69 -1.39 -20.56 -2.42
CA GLU A 69 -1.34 -21.96 -2.85
C GLU A 69 -2.69 -22.68 -2.62
N PHE A 70 -3.54 -22.11 -1.79
CA PHE A 70 -4.82 -22.71 -1.39
C PHE A 70 -5.97 -21.92 -1.97
N ASP A 71 -6.98 -22.65 -2.45
CA ASP A 71 -8.25 -22.06 -2.86
C ASP A 71 -9.10 -21.81 -1.62
N LEU A 72 -9.37 -20.52 -1.36
CA LEU A 72 -10.17 -20.06 -0.23
C LEU A 72 -11.39 -19.30 -0.73
N GLU A 73 -12.41 -19.23 0.08
CA GLU A 73 -13.50 -18.27 -0.16
C GLU A 73 -13.00 -16.83 0.01
N VAL A 74 -13.61 -15.92 -0.73
CA VAL A 74 -13.25 -14.49 -0.71
C VAL A 74 -13.33 -13.92 0.71
N LEU A 75 -14.38 -14.27 1.47
CA LEU A 75 -14.53 -13.80 2.84
C LEU A 75 -13.39 -14.28 3.74
N ASP A 76 -13.01 -15.56 3.62
CA ASP A 76 -11.89 -16.12 4.40
C ASP A 76 -10.57 -15.43 4.06
N MET A 77 -10.36 -15.12 2.77
CA MET A 77 -9.19 -14.37 2.33
C MET A 77 -9.12 -12.98 2.99
N VAL A 78 -10.25 -12.27 3.09
CA VAL A 78 -10.29 -10.96 3.76
C VAL A 78 -10.14 -11.11 5.27
N MET A 79 -10.69 -12.18 5.86
CA MET A 79 -10.61 -12.50 7.29
C MET A 79 -9.15 -12.67 7.77
N TYR A 80 -8.22 -13.07 6.91
CA TYR A 80 -6.79 -13.09 7.27
C TYR A 80 -6.28 -11.73 7.74
N GLY A 81 -6.86 -10.61 7.29
CA GLY A 81 -6.53 -9.28 7.80
C GLY A 81 -6.82 -9.16 9.32
N ARG A 82 -7.84 -9.85 9.82
CA ARG A 82 -8.25 -9.78 11.23
C ARG A 82 -7.36 -10.60 12.16
N TYR A 83 -6.57 -11.55 11.66
CA TYR A 83 -5.74 -12.44 12.48
C TYR A 83 -4.66 -11.70 13.28
N ALA A 84 -4.22 -10.53 12.86
CA ALA A 84 -3.29 -9.71 13.63
C ALA A 84 -3.85 -9.32 15.01
N HIS A 85 -5.16 -9.12 15.11
CA HIS A 85 -5.86 -8.66 16.33
C HIS A 85 -6.30 -9.81 17.24
N ARG A 86 -6.44 -11.03 16.70
CA ARG A 86 -6.97 -12.19 17.44
C ARG A 86 -5.94 -12.84 18.35
N ARG A 87 -6.42 -13.44 19.43
CA ARG A 87 -5.61 -14.29 20.30
C ARG A 87 -5.50 -15.70 19.69
N PHE A 88 -4.53 -16.46 20.13
CA PHE A 88 -4.38 -17.85 19.72
C PHE A 88 -5.64 -18.65 20.09
N LEU A 89 -6.24 -19.36 19.12
CA LEU A 89 -7.49 -20.13 19.22
C LEU A 89 -8.76 -19.29 19.45
N GLU A 90 -8.71 -17.98 19.33
CA GLU A 90 -9.91 -17.14 19.36
C GLU A 90 -10.72 -17.34 18.07
N LYS A 91 -12.04 -17.57 18.22
CA LYS A 91 -12.94 -17.68 17.08
C LYS A 91 -13.22 -16.32 16.46
N GLU A 92 -13.64 -16.34 15.21
CA GLU A 92 -14.14 -15.17 14.49
C GLU A 92 -15.33 -14.57 15.19
N THR A 93 -15.36 -13.25 15.30
CA THR A 93 -16.47 -12.53 15.87
C THR A 93 -17.40 -12.00 14.77
N GLU A 94 -18.64 -11.71 15.13
CA GLU A 94 -19.57 -11.02 14.21
C GLU A 94 -19.04 -9.64 13.79
N GLU A 95 -18.26 -8.99 14.64
CA GLU A 95 -17.61 -7.72 14.33
C GLU A 95 -16.53 -7.91 13.25
N ASP A 96 -15.67 -8.94 13.35
CA ASP A 96 -14.69 -9.26 12.32
C ASP A 96 -15.35 -9.52 10.97
N LEU A 97 -16.45 -10.29 10.96
CA LEU A 97 -17.24 -10.56 9.76
C LEU A 97 -17.85 -9.28 9.17
N ALA A 98 -18.39 -8.40 10.01
CA ALA A 98 -18.95 -7.13 9.59
C ALA A 98 -17.89 -6.21 8.95
N ILE A 99 -16.70 -6.13 9.56
CA ILE A 99 -15.56 -5.37 9.03
C ILE A 99 -15.15 -5.92 7.66
N CYS A 100 -15.00 -7.23 7.53
CA CYS A 100 -14.61 -7.85 6.25
C CYS A 100 -15.65 -7.60 5.14
N ARG A 101 -16.95 -7.73 5.43
CA ARG A 101 -18.02 -7.45 4.48
C ARG A 101 -18.06 -5.98 4.08
N ARG A 102 -17.86 -5.06 5.02
CA ARG A 102 -17.77 -3.63 4.75
C ARG A 102 -16.68 -3.34 3.73
N PHE A 103 -15.47 -3.82 3.94
CA PHE A 103 -14.38 -3.56 3.01
C PHE A 103 -14.54 -4.29 1.67
N LEU A 104 -15.17 -5.46 1.62
CA LEU A 104 -15.57 -6.09 0.36
C LEU A 104 -16.56 -5.21 -0.42
N GLU A 105 -17.53 -4.60 0.26
CA GLU A 105 -18.46 -3.66 -0.38
C GLU A 105 -17.76 -2.40 -0.87
N GLU A 106 -16.87 -1.81 -0.07
CA GLU A 106 -16.09 -0.61 -0.43
C GLU A 106 -15.23 -0.82 -1.69
N VAL A 107 -14.62 -2.00 -1.84
CA VAL A 107 -13.86 -2.34 -3.06
C VAL A 107 -14.74 -2.84 -4.21
N GLY A 108 -16.07 -2.75 -4.09
CA GLY A 108 -17.02 -3.12 -5.14
C GLY A 108 -17.17 -4.63 -5.37
N LEU A 109 -17.01 -5.44 -4.32
CA LEU A 109 -17.15 -6.90 -4.34
C LEU A 109 -18.26 -7.40 -3.42
N LYS A 110 -19.31 -6.61 -3.20
CA LYS A 110 -20.51 -7.04 -2.47
C LYS A 110 -21.12 -8.29 -3.10
N GLY A 111 -21.41 -9.31 -2.30
CA GLY A 111 -21.99 -10.57 -2.76
C GLY A 111 -20.98 -11.58 -3.32
N TYR A 112 -19.67 -11.33 -3.15
CA TYR A 112 -18.59 -12.23 -3.57
C TYR A 112 -18.11 -13.13 -2.43
N GLU A 113 -18.66 -13.03 -1.24
CA GLU A 113 -18.15 -13.62 0.01
C GLU A 113 -17.83 -15.10 -0.11
N ASN A 114 -18.74 -15.87 -0.74
CA ASN A 114 -18.66 -17.34 -0.88
C ASN A 114 -18.07 -17.79 -2.22
N ARG A 115 -17.50 -16.88 -3.02
CA ARG A 115 -16.81 -17.27 -4.26
C ARG A 115 -15.43 -17.79 -3.95
N SER A 116 -14.98 -18.78 -4.75
CA SER A 116 -13.57 -19.19 -4.77
C SER A 116 -12.69 -18.04 -5.21
N PHE A 117 -11.62 -17.74 -4.45
CA PHE A 117 -10.64 -16.72 -4.80
C PHE A 117 -9.96 -17.04 -6.15
N PHE A 118 -9.75 -18.32 -6.47
CA PHE A 118 -9.14 -18.71 -7.73
C PHE A 118 -10.03 -18.45 -8.96
N SER A 119 -11.34 -18.40 -8.78
CA SER A 119 -12.29 -18.12 -9.86
C SER A 119 -12.31 -16.64 -10.29
N LEU A 120 -11.65 -15.76 -9.53
CA LEU A 120 -11.67 -14.33 -9.75
C LEU A 120 -10.68 -13.91 -10.85
N SER A 121 -11.02 -12.84 -11.57
CA SER A 121 -10.09 -12.14 -12.47
C SER A 121 -8.93 -11.49 -11.67
N GLY A 122 -7.85 -11.14 -12.35
CA GLY A 122 -6.69 -10.49 -11.70
C GLY A 122 -7.06 -9.21 -10.95
N GLY A 123 -7.91 -8.36 -11.55
CA GLY A 123 -8.38 -7.14 -10.92
C GLY A 123 -9.31 -7.40 -9.71
N GLU A 124 -10.17 -8.44 -9.75
CA GLU A 124 -10.98 -8.84 -8.60
C GLU A 124 -10.10 -9.38 -7.47
N LYS A 125 -9.11 -10.21 -7.78
CA LYS A 125 -8.12 -10.70 -6.80
C LYS A 125 -7.40 -9.54 -6.10
N GLN A 126 -6.95 -8.56 -6.86
CA GLN A 126 -6.28 -7.38 -6.29
C GLN A 126 -7.20 -6.60 -5.34
N ARG A 127 -8.49 -6.48 -5.69
CA ARG A 127 -9.48 -5.83 -4.82
C ARG A 127 -9.75 -6.63 -3.54
N VAL A 128 -9.79 -7.96 -3.59
CA VAL A 128 -9.89 -8.81 -2.38
C VAL A 128 -8.66 -8.63 -1.49
N LEU A 129 -7.46 -8.61 -2.07
CA LEU A 129 -6.22 -8.38 -1.31
C LEU A 129 -6.20 -6.99 -0.67
N MET A 130 -6.76 -6.00 -1.33
CA MET A 130 -6.92 -4.66 -0.76
C MET A 130 -7.94 -4.68 0.38
N ALA A 131 -9.11 -5.32 0.22
CA ALA A 131 -10.07 -5.47 1.30
C ALA A 131 -9.46 -6.17 2.52
N ARG A 132 -8.64 -7.20 2.33
CA ARG A 132 -7.88 -7.87 3.40
C ARG A 132 -6.96 -6.88 4.14
N THR A 133 -6.25 -6.06 3.39
CA THR A 133 -5.31 -5.07 3.95
C THR A 133 -6.04 -4.00 4.76
N LEU A 134 -7.16 -3.50 4.24
CA LEU A 134 -8.01 -2.53 4.93
C LEU A 134 -8.69 -3.14 6.17
N ALA A 135 -9.14 -4.39 6.08
CA ALA A 135 -9.75 -5.11 7.21
C ALA A 135 -8.78 -5.32 8.38
N GLN A 136 -7.48 -5.18 8.16
CA GLN A 136 -6.48 -5.20 9.21
C GLN A 136 -6.54 -3.95 10.11
N GLU A 137 -7.12 -2.83 9.66
CA GLU A 137 -7.27 -1.58 10.41
C GLU A 137 -5.96 -1.14 11.11
N SER A 138 -4.85 -1.23 10.40
CA SER A 138 -3.52 -0.85 10.89
C SER A 138 -3.28 0.64 10.72
N ARG A 139 -2.47 1.23 11.63
CA ARG A 139 -2.09 2.64 11.56
C ARG A 139 -1.15 2.99 10.40
N LEU A 140 -0.44 2.00 9.88
CA LEU A 140 0.44 2.14 8.71
C LEU A 140 0.01 1.17 7.61
N ILE A 141 -0.14 1.68 6.39
CA ILE A 141 -0.44 0.88 5.21
C ILE A 141 0.73 1.03 4.22
N LEU A 142 1.38 -0.09 3.92
CA LEU A 142 2.50 -0.18 2.99
C LEU A 142 2.03 -0.81 1.68
N LEU A 143 2.18 -0.11 0.57
CA LEU A 143 1.65 -0.53 -0.72
C LEU A 143 2.76 -0.57 -1.77
N ASP A 144 2.99 -1.74 -2.34
CA ASP A 144 3.92 -1.90 -3.46
C ASP A 144 3.15 -2.07 -4.77
N GLU A 145 3.03 -0.96 -5.53
CA GLU A 145 2.33 -0.88 -6.81
C GLU A 145 0.85 -1.34 -6.73
N PRO A 146 0.03 -0.76 -5.82
CA PRO A 146 -1.31 -1.25 -5.53
C PRO A 146 -2.29 -1.11 -6.70
N THR A 147 -1.99 -0.24 -7.66
CA THR A 147 -2.83 0.06 -8.83
C THR A 147 -2.55 -0.83 -10.03
N ASN A 148 -1.52 -1.69 -9.98
CA ASN A 148 -1.21 -2.60 -11.06
C ASN A 148 -2.36 -3.58 -11.34
N HIS A 149 -2.61 -3.85 -12.61
CA HIS A 149 -3.69 -4.72 -13.09
C HIS A 149 -5.13 -4.24 -12.81
N LEU A 150 -5.30 -3.03 -12.26
CA LEU A 150 -6.59 -2.40 -12.10
C LEU A 150 -6.90 -1.51 -13.31
N ASP A 151 -8.16 -1.51 -13.74
CA ASP A 151 -8.62 -0.49 -14.67
C ASP A 151 -8.64 0.91 -14.03
N ILE A 152 -8.67 1.94 -14.86
CA ILE A 152 -8.58 3.34 -14.41
C ILE A 152 -9.63 3.66 -13.33
N ARG A 153 -10.87 3.19 -13.50
CA ARG A 153 -11.94 3.46 -12.53
C ARG A 153 -11.58 2.92 -11.14
N PHE A 154 -11.06 1.69 -11.08
CA PHE A 154 -10.70 1.07 -9.81
C PHE A 154 -9.38 1.62 -9.23
N GLN A 155 -8.46 2.11 -10.05
CA GLN A 155 -7.28 2.82 -9.56
C GLN A 155 -7.69 4.04 -8.74
N TYR A 156 -8.57 4.90 -9.28
CA TYR A 156 -9.06 6.08 -8.58
C TYR A 156 -9.92 5.72 -7.37
N LEU A 157 -10.84 4.75 -7.49
CA LEU A 157 -11.64 4.28 -6.36
C LEU A 157 -10.75 3.80 -5.20
N LEU A 158 -9.69 3.08 -5.49
CA LEU A 158 -8.74 2.61 -4.49
C LEU A 158 -8.07 3.78 -3.77
N MET A 159 -7.61 4.80 -4.50
CA MET A 159 -7.00 5.99 -3.90
C MET A 159 -7.98 6.76 -3.02
N GLU A 160 -9.24 6.88 -3.44
CA GLU A 160 -10.32 7.47 -2.64
C GLU A 160 -10.57 6.71 -1.34
N ILE A 161 -10.58 5.37 -1.40
CA ILE A 161 -10.74 4.52 -0.22
C ILE A 161 -9.54 4.72 0.72
N LEU A 162 -8.33 4.70 0.20
CA LEU A 162 -7.10 4.87 0.98
C LEU A 162 -7.05 6.25 1.66
N LYS A 163 -7.41 7.32 0.93
CA LYS A 163 -7.40 8.69 1.48
C LYS A 163 -8.39 8.89 2.64
N LYS A 164 -9.44 8.06 2.71
CA LYS A 164 -10.45 8.09 3.80
C LYS A 164 -10.00 7.31 5.05
N GLN A 165 -8.93 6.52 4.96
CA GLN A 165 -8.46 5.77 6.13
C GLN A 165 -7.77 6.71 7.12
N ASP A 166 -8.03 6.49 8.40
CA ASP A 166 -7.28 7.12 9.51
C ASP A 166 -5.96 6.37 9.72
N ALA A 167 -5.07 6.47 8.72
CA ALA A 167 -3.81 5.73 8.69
C ALA A 167 -2.73 6.51 7.94
N THR A 168 -1.48 6.24 8.27
CA THR A 168 -0.33 6.64 7.48
C THR A 168 -0.20 5.72 6.29
N ILE A 169 -0.04 6.27 5.08
CA ILE A 169 0.09 5.47 3.86
C ILE A 169 1.45 5.74 3.23
N PHE A 170 2.18 4.67 2.97
CA PHE A 170 3.42 4.74 2.20
C PHE A 170 3.34 3.80 1.00
N SER A 171 3.28 4.37 -0.19
CA SER A 171 2.98 3.64 -1.43
C SER A 171 4.00 3.92 -2.52
N SER A 172 4.48 2.88 -3.21
CA SER A 172 5.08 3.10 -4.52
C SER A 172 3.97 3.43 -5.52
N VAL A 173 4.19 4.49 -6.30
CA VAL A 173 3.21 5.01 -7.27
C VAL A 173 3.88 5.17 -8.62
N HIS A 174 3.25 4.62 -9.68
CA HIS A 174 3.75 4.72 -11.04
C HIS A 174 3.14 5.89 -11.82
N ASP A 175 1.86 6.16 -11.60
CA ASP A 175 1.16 7.25 -12.27
C ASP A 175 1.40 8.56 -11.54
N LEU A 176 2.07 9.49 -12.21
CA LEU A 176 2.39 10.81 -11.65
C LEU A 176 1.15 11.66 -11.39
N ASN A 177 0.06 11.46 -12.14
CA ASN A 177 -1.20 12.17 -11.89
C ASN A 177 -1.86 11.66 -10.60
N ILE A 178 -1.84 10.34 -10.37
CA ILE A 178 -2.30 9.75 -9.10
C ILE A 178 -1.45 10.28 -7.95
N ALA A 179 -0.13 10.32 -8.10
CA ALA A 179 0.75 10.87 -7.07
C ALA A 179 0.45 12.35 -6.79
N ALA A 180 0.19 13.16 -7.84
CA ALA A 180 -0.16 14.56 -7.71
C ALA A 180 -1.49 14.80 -6.98
N MET A 181 -2.49 13.92 -7.22
CA MET A 181 -3.84 14.11 -6.68
C MET A 181 -4.02 13.60 -5.25
N TYR A 182 -3.31 12.54 -4.87
CA TYR A 182 -3.61 11.83 -3.63
C TYR A 182 -2.50 11.91 -2.58
N CYS A 183 -1.23 12.09 -2.97
CA CYS A 183 -0.13 12.16 -2.03
C CYS A 183 -0.03 13.52 -1.37
N ASP A 184 0.17 13.56 -0.05
CA ASP A 184 0.50 14.77 0.69
C ASP A 184 1.99 15.11 0.53
N ARG A 185 2.82 14.07 0.36
CA ARG A 185 4.26 14.18 0.10
C ARG A 185 4.72 13.15 -0.93
N ILE A 186 5.73 13.51 -1.67
CA ILE A 186 6.37 12.64 -2.67
C ILE A 186 7.85 12.50 -2.35
N LEU A 187 8.34 11.26 -2.40
CA LEU A 187 9.75 10.93 -2.39
C LEU A 187 10.16 10.52 -3.81
N LEU A 188 11.06 11.26 -4.40
CA LEU A 188 11.61 10.97 -5.73
C LEU A 188 12.87 10.13 -5.57
N MET A 189 12.81 8.90 -6.09
CA MET A 189 13.90 7.92 -5.97
C MET A 189 14.56 7.65 -7.33
N ASP A 190 15.89 7.67 -7.35
CA ASP A 190 16.69 7.20 -8.49
C ASP A 190 17.90 6.42 -7.99
N ARG A 191 18.24 5.32 -8.69
CA ARG A 191 19.45 4.49 -8.43
C ARG A 191 19.68 4.16 -6.96
N GLY A 192 18.64 3.79 -6.25
CA GLY A 192 18.71 3.40 -4.84
C GLY A 192 18.88 4.55 -3.85
N ARG A 193 18.59 5.80 -4.25
CA ARG A 193 18.70 7.00 -3.40
C ARG A 193 17.44 7.85 -3.50
N ILE A 194 17.06 8.49 -2.41
CA ILE A 194 16.06 9.56 -2.45
C ILE A 194 16.79 10.84 -2.94
N ILE A 195 16.35 11.33 -4.08
CA ILE A 195 16.95 12.51 -4.73
C ILE A 195 16.31 13.79 -4.21
N LYS A 196 14.97 13.75 -4.06
CA LYS A 196 14.18 14.89 -3.53
C LYS A 196 13.00 14.36 -2.71
N ALA A 197 12.56 15.17 -1.77
CA ALA A 197 11.36 14.93 -0.96
C ALA A 197 10.62 16.25 -0.75
N GLY A 198 9.31 16.29 -0.92
CA GLY A 198 8.51 17.49 -0.78
C GLY A 198 7.04 17.27 -1.12
N THR A 199 6.30 18.35 -1.30
CA THR A 199 4.93 18.33 -1.79
C THR A 199 4.88 17.91 -3.26
N PRO A 200 3.72 17.47 -3.78
CA PRO A 200 3.58 17.19 -5.20
C PRO A 200 4.05 18.33 -6.11
N GLU A 201 3.72 19.57 -5.75
CA GLU A 201 4.11 20.76 -6.53
C GLU A 201 5.62 20.99 -6.58
N GLU A 202 6.31 20.68 -5.47
CA GLU A 202 7.78 20.83 -5.39
C GLU A 202 8.53 19.72 -6.14
N ILE A 203 7.94 18.54 -6.20
CA ILE A 203 8.60 17.36 -6.79
C ILE A 203 8.23 17.16 -8.25
N LEU A 204 6.96 17.30 -8.62
CA LEU A 204 6.47 17.10 -9.98
C LEU A 204 6.68 18.39 -10.80
N THR A 205 7.94 18.65 -11.16
CA THR A 205 8.32 19.75 -12.05
C THR A 205 8.78 19.21 -13.40
N GLU A 206 8.64 19.99 -14.47
CA GLU A 206 9.09 19.59 -15.82
C GLU A 206 10.58 19.21 -15.81
N GLU A 207 11.40 19.95 -15.03
CA GLU A 207 12.82 19.67 -14.85
C GLU A 207 13.08 18.30 -14.20
N ASN A 208 12.43 18.01 -13.06
CA ASN A 208 12.61 16.75 -12.37
C ASN A 208 12.13 15.55 -13.21
N ILE A 209 11.01 15.73 -13.93
CA ILE A 209 10.46 14.70 -14.80
C ILE A 209 11.41 14.42 -15.96
N LEU A 210 11.94 15.45 -16.58
CA LEU A 210 12.92 15.29 -17.67
C LEU A 210 14.21 14.63 -17.15
N GLN A 211 14.74 15.09 -16.03
CA GLN A 211 16.00 14.59 -15.47
C GLN A 211 15.92 13.12 -15.05
N ILE A 212 14.82 12.72 -14.41
CA ILE A 212 14.72 11.40 -13.77
C ILE A 212 14.03 10.36 -14.69
N PHE A 213 13.01 10.77 -15.45
CA PHE A 213 12.26 9.86 -16.31
C PHE A 213 12.66 9.97 -17.79
N GLY A 214 13.42 11.00 -18.18
CA GLY A 214 13.88 11.21 -19.55
C GLY A 214 12.76 11.63 -20.53
N ILE A 215 11.65 12.15 -20.02
CA ILE A 215 10.50 12.57 -20.82
C ILE A 215 10.20 14.07 -20.65
N HIS A 216 9.78 14.72 -21.71
CA HIS A 216 9.22 16.05 -21.63
C HIS A 216 7.76 15.98 -21.18
N ALA A 217 7.41 16.71 -20.14
CA ALA A 217 6.05 16.79 -19.62
C ALA A 217 5.63 18.25 -19.54
N GLN A 218 4.36 18.51 -19.72
CA GLN A 218 3.75 19.80 -19.43
C GLN A 218 2.92 19.65 -18.14
N ILE A 219 3.17 20.50 -17.17
CA ILE A 219 2.47 20.48 -15.88
C ILE A 219 1.41 21.59 -15.92
N THR A 220 0.16 21.18 -15.81
CA THR A 220 -0.97 22.10 -15.73
C THR A 220 -1.67 21.91 -14.39
N LYS A 221 -1.96 23.00 -13.69
CA LYS A 221 -2.90 22.96 -12.56
C LYS A 221 -4.30 22.96 -13.13
N ASN A 222 -5.02 21.85 -12.92
CA ASN A 222 -6.44 21.83 -13.24
C ASN A 222 -7.17 22.60 -12.13
N PRO A 223 -7.84 23.71 -12.40
CA PRO A 223 -8.74 24.31 -11.44
C PRO A 223 -9.96 23.38 -11.31
N ILE A 224 -10.04 22.60 -10.24
CA ILE A 224 -11.29 21.95 -9.84
C ILE A 224 -12.05 22.90 -8.95
#